data_95a6c02f1c78d09888f5ac2e2e3b1ae6
#
_entry.id   95a6c02f1c78d09888f5ac2e2e3b1ae6
#
_cell.length_a   1.000
_cell.length_b   1.000
_cell.length_c   1.000
_cell.angle_alpha   90.00
_cell.angle_beta   90.00
_cell.angle_gamma   90.00
#
_symmetry.space_group_name_H-M   'P 1'
#
loop_
_entity.id
_entity.type
_entity.pdbx_description
1 polymer ?
#
loop_
_entity_poly.entity_id
_entity_poly.type
_entity_poly.pdbx_seq_one_letter_code
_entity_poly.pdbx_strand_id
1 'polypeptide(L)' 'MTPEQQKLLKKATRSLQAARELNSKGFPDFAASRTYYAMFYIATAFLQGEGLSYSKHSAVIAAFGTRFARTHRC' A
#
# COMPACT_ATOMS: atom_id res chain seq x y z
N MET A 1 -1.71 14.06 -9.41
CA MET A 1 -0.87 12.96 -8.89
C MET A 1 0.51 12.99 -9.55
N THR A 2 1.57 12.86 -8.76
CA THR A 2 2.93 12.88 -9.29
C THR A 2 3.25 11.57 -10.03
N PRO A 3 4.28 11.57 -10.92
CA PRO A 3 4.72 10.33 -11.55
C PRO A 3 5.13 9.25 -10.54
N GLU A 4 5.72 9.64 -9.41
CA GLU A 4 6.09 8.70 -8.35
C GLU A 4 4.88 8.05 -7.70
N GLN A 5 3.85 8.83 -7.42
CA GLN A 5 2.59 8.29 -6.89
C GLN A 5 1.94 7.34 -7.89
N GLN A 6 1.96 7.68 -9.17
CA GLN A 6 1.41 6.82 -10.21
C GLN A 6 2.15 5.48 -10.28
N LYS A 7 3.47 5.50 -10.17
CA LYS A 7 4.28 4.27 -10.13
C LYS A 7 3.93 3.40 -8.94
N LEU A 8 3.76 4.01 -7.78
CA LEU A 8 3.40 3.29 -6.55
C LEU A 8 2.02 2.63 -6.69
N LEU A 9 1.06 3.33 -7.27
CA LEU A 9 -0.27 2.78 -7.49
C LEU A 9 -0.26 1.65 -8.50
N LYS A 10 0.56 1.74 -9.54
CA LYS A 10 0.74 0.63 -10.49
C LYS A 10 1.34 -0.59 -9.81
N LYS A 11 2.34 -0.40 -8.94
CA LYS A 11 2.91 -1.49 -8.15
C LYS A 11 1.87 -2.13 -7.25
N ALA A 12 1.03 -1.32 -6.61
CA ALA A 12 -0.04 -1.82 -5.77
C ALA A 12 -1.01 -2.69 -6.57
N THR A 13 -1.43 -2.21 -7.74
CA THR A 13 -2.32 -2.98 -8.62
C THR A 13 -1.71 -4.31 -9.02
N ARG A 14 -0.43 -4.30 -9.40
CA ARG A 14 0.26 -5.54 -9.78
C ARG A 14 0.41 -6.50 -8.60
N SER A 15 0.67 -5.98 -7.41
CA SER A 15 0.74 -6.81 -6.20
C SER A 15 -0.60 -7.46 -5.90
N LEU A 16 -1.71 -6.75 -6.09
CA LEU A 16 -3.05 -7.32 -5.90
C LEU A 16 -3.37 -8.38 -6.95
N GLN A 17 -2.97 -8.15 -8.20
CA GLN A 17 -3.14 -9.17 -9.25
C GLN A 17 -2.36 -10.44 -8.91
N ALA A 18 -1.11 -10.29 -8.47
CA ALA A 18 -0.30 -11.42 -8.03
C ALA A 18 -0.92 -12.15 -6.84
N ALA A 19 -1.47 -11.39 -5.88
CA ALA A 19 -2.15 -11.98 -4.73
C ALA A 19 -3.34 -12.84 -5.15
N ARG A 20 -4.15 -12.36 -6.09
CA ARG A 20 -5.29 -13.14 -6.61
C ARG A 20 -4.84 -14.44 -7.26
N GLU A 21 -3.80 -14.38 -8.09
CA GLU A 21 -3.24 -15.56 -8.74
C GLU A 21 -2.71 -16.55 -7.73
N LEU A 22 -1.94 -16.08 -6.76
CA LEU A 22 -1.38 -16.96 -5.73
C LEU A 22 -2.47 -17.60 -4.89
N ASN A 23 -3.49 -16.84 -4.53
CA ASN A 23 -4.59 -17.38 -3.75
C ASN A 23 -5.36 -18.45 -4.51
N SER A 24 -5.62 -18.23 -5.80
CA SER A 24 -6.36 -19.19 -6.63
C SER A 24 -5.56 -20.48 -6.88
N LYS A 25 -4.23 -20.39 -6.77
CA LYS A 25 -3.33 -21.54 -6.97
C LYS A 25 -2.95 -22.25 -5.69
N GLY A 26 -3.51 -21.86 -4.57
CA GLY A 26 -3.28 -22.54 -3.30
C GLY A 26 -2.09 -22.01 -2.50
N PHE A 27 -1.72 -20.75 -2.69
CA PHE A 27 -0.63 -20.12 -1.94
C PHE A 27 -1.14 -18.90 -1.14
N PRO A 28 -2.05 -19.13 -0.16
CA PRO A 28 -2.67 -18.01 0.56
C PRO A 28 -1.69 -17.20 1.42
N ASP A 29 -0.63 -17.81 1.92
CA ASP A 29 0.39 -17.14 2.69
C ASP A 29 1.17 -16.13 1.85
N PHE A 30 1.54 -16.52 0.63
CA PHE A 30 2.20 -15.61 -0.30
C PHE A 30 1.23 -14.56 -0.85
N ALA A 31 -0.04 -14.92 -1.01
CA ALA A 31 -1.07 -13.96 -1.40
C ALA A 31 -1.21 -12.86 -0.35
N ALA A 32 -1.21 -13.24 0.93
CA ALA A 32 -1.29 -12.27 2.02
C ALA A 32 -0.10 -11.31 2.02
N SER A 33 1.10 -11.83 1.75
CA SER A 33 2.31 -11.02 1.64
C SER A 33 2.19 -9.99 0.52
N ARG A 34 1.68 -10.40 -0.66
CA ARG A 34 1.48 -9.48 -1.78
C ARG A 34 0.43 -8.41 -1.48
N THR A 35 -0.62 -8.77 -0.77
CA THR A 35 -1.64 -7.82 -0.33
C THR A 35 -1.05 -6.79 0.63
N TYR A 36 -0.20 -7.24 1.56
CA TYR A 36 0.49 -6.34 2.48
C TYR A 36 1.33 -5.30 1.71
N TYR A 37 2.09 -5.73 0.72
CA TYR A 37 2.89 -4.81 -0.07
C TYR A 37 2.04 -3.85 -0.90
N ALA A 38 0.88 -4.29 -1.38
CA ALA A 38 -0.05 -3.39 -2.07
C ALA A 38 -0.50 -2.27 -1.14
N MET A 39 -0.88 -2.61 0.10
CA MET A 39 -1.25 -1.62 1.10
C MET A 39 -0.12 -0.66 1.41
N PHE A 40 1.10 -1.17 1.51
CA PHE A 40 2.28 -0.35 1.75
C PHE A 40 2.51 0.66 0.62
N TYR A 41 2.38 0.24 -0.64
CA TYR A 41 2.54 1.13 -1.79
C TYR A 41 1.47 2.21 -1.80
N ILE A 42 0.23 1.85 -1.52
CA ILE A 42 -0.89 2.80 -1.46
C ILE A 42 -0.67 3.81 -0.33
N ALA A 43 -0.28 3.32 0.85
CA ALA A 43 -0.01 4.18 2.00
C ALA A 43 1.13 5.15 1.71
N THR A 44 2.19 4.68 1.06
CA THR A 44 3.32 5.53 0.68
C THR A 44 2.87 6.63 -0.29
N ALA A 45 2.07 6.29 -1.29
CA ALA A 45 1.56 7.26 -2.24
C ALA A 45 0.70 8.32 -1.55
N PHE A 46 -0.16 7.90 -0.62
CA PHE A 46 -1.00 8.81 0.16
C PHE A 46 -0.14 9.78 0.96
N LEU A 47 0.87 9.27 1.66
CA LEU A 47 1.74 10.10 2.49
C LEU A 47 2.56 11.09 1.66
N GLN A 48 3.00 10.68 0.48
CA GLN A 48 3.68 11.59 -0.45
C GLN A 48 2.77 12.74 -0.86
N GLY A 49 1.48 12.47 -1.04
CA GLY A 49 0.49 13.51 -1.32
C GLY A 49 0.34 14.50 -0.17
N GLU A 50 0.64 14.07 1.06
CA GLU A 50 0.63 14.91 2.25
C GLU A 50 2.01 15.55 2.52
N GLY A 51 2.98 15.36 1.63
CA GLY A 51 4.33 15.89 1.79
C GLY A 51 5.18 15.14 2.80
N LEU A 52 4.83 13.87 3.08
CA LEU A 52 5.50 13.06 4.09
C LEU A 52 6.22 11.88 3.46
N SER A 53 7.31 11.46 4.07
CA SER A 53 8.06 10.31 3.61
C SER A 53 8.70 9.59 4.80
N TYR A 54 8.71 8.24 4.73
CA TYR A 54 9.23 7.39 5.79
C TYR A 54 10.00 6.24 5.17
N SER A 55 11.12 5.87 5.80
CA SER A 55 12.00 4.81 5.29
C SER A 55 11.61 3.41 5.76
N LYS A 56 10.92 3.30 6.90
CA LYS A 56 10.54 2.00 7.46
C LYS A 56 9.09 1.68 7.16
N HIS A 57 8.81 0.42 6.80
CA HIS A 57 7.45 -0.04 6.53
C HIS A 57 6.52 0.18 7.71
N SER A 58 6.96 -0.13 8.92
CA SER A 58 6.15 0.08 10.12
C SER A 58 5.78 1.54 10.32
N ALA A 59 6.73 2.45 10.04
CA ALA A 59 6.49 3.88 10.15
C ALA A 59 5.47 4.36 9.11
N VAL A 60 5.54 3.84 7.89
CA VAL A 60 4.58 4.15 6.83
C VAL A 60 3.17 3.73 7.24
N ILE A 61 3.02 2.51 7.70
CA ILE A 61 1.71 1.96 8.09
C ILE A 61 1.13 2.76 9.26
N ALA A 62 1.94 3.05 10.29
CA ALA A 62 1.49 3.83 11.44
C ALA A 62 1.09 5.25 11.05
N ALA A 63 1.91 5.92 10.25
CA ALA A 63 1.63 7.29 9.80
C ALA A 63 0.38 7.34 8.93
N PHE A 64 0.21 6.37 8.02
CA PHE A 64 -0.97 6.28 7.17
C PHE A 64 -2.23 6.11 8.02
N GLY A 65 -2.21 5.19 9.00
CA GLY A 65 -3.34 4.96 9.87
C GLY A 65 -3.76 6.22 10.62
N THR A 66 -2.80 6.92 11.21
CA THR A 66 -3.07 8.17 11.94
C THR A 66 -3.65 9.24 11.04
N ARG A 67 -3.03 9.46 9.87
CA ARG A 67 -3.46 10.50 8.93
C ARG A 67 -4.80 10.17 8.32
N PHE A 68 -5.03 8.91 7.94
CA PHE A 68 -6.28 8.48 7.36
C PHE A 68 -7.43 8.64 8.36
N ALA A 69 -7.23 8.25 9.61
CA ALA A 69 -8.25 8.37 10.65
C ALA A 69 -8.63 9.83 10.90
N ARG A 70 -7.69 10.77 10.77
CA ARG A 70 -7.97 12.20 10.92
C ARG A 70 -8.81 12.75 9.77
N THR A 71 -8.54 12.31 8.54
CA THR A 71 -9.17 12.87 7.36
C THR A 71 -10.48 12.16 6.99
N HIS A 72 -10.68 10.93 7.46
CA HIS A 72 -11.82 10.10 7.13
C HIS A 72 -12.60 9.68 8.38
N ARG A 73 -12.84 10.63 9.26
CA ARG A 73 -13.65 10.41 10.45
C ARG A 73 -15.12 10.21 10.09
N CYS A 74 -15.72 9.21 10.66
CA CYS A 74 -17.17 9.04 10.58
C CYS A 74 -17.86 9.76 11.72
#